data_f35c0ea731bcc3a356accb015f4e3591
#
_entry.id   f35c0ea731bcc3a356accb015f4e3591
#
_cell.length_a   1.000
_cell.length_b   1.000
_cell.length_c   1.000
_cell.angle_alpha   90.00
_cell.angle_beta   90.00
_cell.angle_gamma   90.00
#
_symmetry.space_group_name_H-M   'P 1'
#
loop_
_entity.id
_entity.type
_entity.pdbx_description
1 polymer ?
#
loop_
_entity_poly.entity_id
_entity_poly.type
_entity_poly.pdbx_seq_one_letter_code
_entity_poly.pdbx_strand_id
1 'polypeptide(L)'
;MLLDPGMNLTLRPMKYSNFYEMYRNAIKNTWTVDEVDFSMDIADLERMSPSERHLINRLVAFFATGDSVVANNLVLNLYKHINAPEARMYLSRQLYEEALHVQFYLTLLDTYITNEKERNEAFSAIENIPSLKQKADFCFKWMDSINDLNELTTKEHRRQFVLNLICFAACIEGLFFFAAFAYVYFLRSKGLLHGLASGTNWVFRDESVHMAFAFQVIKTVREEEPDLFDSDMNAKIVEMIDDAIECEMTFAEDVLSLGVAGLSPRDMRQYLQFVADQRLIALGISPVYQVKNSFAFMELQDVQELTNFFERRVAAYQMGISGDVAFGEEF
;
A
#
# COMPACT_ATOMS: atom_id res chain seq x y z
N MET A 1 -10.57 -8.59 -23.10
CA MET A 1 -9.57 -8.81 -22.04
C MET A 1 -9.67 -7.68 -21.03
N LEU A 2 -8.99 -7.79 -19.91
CA LEU A 2 -9.10 -6.82 -18.81
C LEU A 2 -8.67 -5.40 -19.22
N LEU A 3 -7.68 -5.30 -20.13
CA LEU A 3 -7.17 -4.03 -20.67
C LEU A 3 -7.73 -3.68 -22.06
N ASP A 4 -8.79 -4.34 -22.53
CA ASP A 4 -9.40 -3.96 -23.79
C ASP A 4 -10.03 -2.56 -23.70
N PRO A 5 -9.92 -1.74 -24.73
CA PRO A 5 -10.55 -0.42 -24.77
C PRO A 5 -12.06 -0.48 -24.55
N GLY A 6 -12.60 0.55 -23.93
CA GLY A 6 -14.03 0.68 -23.67
C GLY A 6 -14.43 0.37 -22.22
N MET A 7 -15.72 0.41 -21.96
CA MET A 7 -16.29 0.23 -20.63
C MET A 7 -17.36 -0.86 -20.64
N ASN A 8 -17.02 -2.05 -20.18
CA ASN A 8 -18.01 -3.09 -19.95
C ASN A 8 -18.87 -2.72 -18.73
N LEU A 9 -20.19 -2.72 -18.90
CA LEU A 9 -21.18 -2.43 -17.87
C LEU A 9 -21.96 -3.66 -17.44
N THR A 10 -21.69 -4.83 -18.05
CA THR A 10 -22.43 -6.07 -17.81
C THR A 10 -21.84 -6.83 -16.64
N LEU A 11 -22.57 -6.90 -15.52
CA LEU A 11 -22.16 -7.64 -14.30
C LEU A 11 -22.49 -9.14 -14.35
N ARG A 12 -23.36 -9.60 -15.25
CA ARG A 12 -23.74 -11.01 -15.35
C ARG A 12 -23.71 -11.51 -16.79
N PRO A 13 -23.10 -12.67 -17.07
CA PRO A 13 -22.31 -13.48 -16.14
C PRO A 13 -21.01 -12.75 -15.72
N MET A 14 -20.58 -12.92 -14.47
CA MET A 14 -19.32 -12.32 -13.98
C MET A 14 -18.12 -12.99 -14.66
N LYS A 15 -17.28 -12.19 -15.30
CA LYS A 15 -16.05 -12.68 -15.93
C LYS A 15 -14.91 -12.76 -14.91
N TYR A 16 -14.85 -11.82 -13.98
CA TYR A 16 -13.78 -11.70 -12.97
C TYR A 16 -14.36 -11.75 -11.55
N SER A 17 -15.00 -12.87 -11.20
CA SER A 17 -15.69 -13.04 -9.90
C SER A 17 -14.78 -12.84 -8.69
N ASN A 18 -13.48 -13.12 -8.83
CA ASN A 18 -12.48 -12.88 -7.80
C ASN A 18 -12.39 -11.39 -7.37
N PHE A 19 -12.47 -10.44 -8.30
CA PHE A 19 -12.48 -9.00 -7.95
C PHE A 19 -13.76 -8.61 -7.20
N TYR A 20 -14.90 -9.19 -7.57
CA TYR A 20 -16.14 -8.96 -6.84
C TYR A 20 -16.08 -9.53 -5.42
N GLU A 21 -15.46 -10.70 -5.23
CA GLU A 21 -15.24 -11.28 -3.90
C GLU A 21 -14.31 -10.41 -3.05
N MET A 22 -13.24 -9.87 -3.63
CA MET A 22 -12.36 -8.91 -2.97
C MET A 22 -13.12 -7.67 -2.50
N TYR A 23 -13.96 -7.09 -3.37
CA TYR A 23 -14.87 -6.00 -3.00
C TYR A 23 -15.76 -6.36 -1.81
N ARG A 24 -16.43 -7.53 -1.87
CA ARG A 24 -17.32 -7.99 -0.78
C ARG A 24 -16.59 -8.21 0.54
N ASN A 25 -15.32 -8.60 0.49
CA ASN A 25 -14.51 -8.76 1.68
C ASN A 25 -14.03 -7.41 2.23
N ALA A 26 -13.65 -6.47 1.36
CA ALA A 26 -13.23 -5.14 1.77
C ALA A 26 -14.34 -4.39 2.54
N ILE A 27 -15.60 -4.43 2.06
CA ILE A 27 -16.70 -3.75 2.76
C ILE A 27 -17.01 -4.31 4.16
N LYS A 28 -16.57 -5.53 4.49
CA LYS A 28 -16.72 -6.10 5.84
C LYS A 28 -15.71 -5.52 6.84
N ASN A 29 -14.66 -4.87 6.37
CA ASN A 29 -13.58 -4.32 7.16
C ASN A 29 -13.71 -2.79 7.36
N THR A 30 -14.92 -2.25 7.27
CA THR A 30 -15.16 -0.82 7.47
C THR A 30 -14.83 -0.41 8.91
N TRP A 31 -14.15 0.72 9.05
CA TRP A 31 -13.81 1.38 10.30
C TRP A 31 -14.00 2.88 10.16
N THR A 32 -13.92 3.61 11.28
CA THR A 32 -14.02 5.08 11.29
C THR A 32 -12.91 5.68 12.16
N VAL A 33 -12.50 6.90 11.86
CA VAL A 33 -11.43 7.60 12.60
C VAL A 33 -11.82 7.83 14.05
N ASP A 34 -13.13 7.96 14.36
CA ASP A 34 -13.64 8.15 15.73
C ASP A 34 -13.38 6.93 16.65
N GLU A 35 -13.03 5.78 16.09
CA GLU A 35 -12.65 4.58 16.84
C GLU A 35 -11.19 4.61 17.34
N VAL A 36 -10.39 5.61 16.92
CA VAL A 36 -8.99 5.76 17.30
C VAL A 36 -8.86 6.74 18.47
N ASP A 37 -8.30 6.29 19.57
CA ASP A 37 -8.03 7.14 20.74
C ASP A 37 -6.55 7.56 20.78
N PHE A 38 -6.28 8.85 20.55
CA PHE A 38 -4.95 9.45 20.61
C PHE A 38 -4.61 10.05 21.98
N SER A 39 -5.49 9.97 22.99
CA SER A 39 -5.34 10.68 24.27
C SER A 39 -4.03 10.33 24.99
N MET A 40 -3.62 9.07 24.94
CA MET A 40 -2.36 8.61 25.55
C MET A 40 -1.12 9.08 24.79
N ASP A 41 -1.24 9.30 23.49
CA ASP A 41 -0.12 9.69 22.62
C ASP A 41 0.40 11.09 22.95
N ILE A 42 -0.46 11.99 23.42
CA ILE A 42 -0.08 13.37 23.81
C ILE A 42 0.97 13.32 24.94
N ALA A 43 0.75 12.49 25.95
CA ALA A 43 1.72 12.33 27.05
C ALA A 43 3.02 11.67 26.57
N ASP A 44 2.93 10.76 25.58
CA ASP A 44 4.10 10.14 24.98
C ASP A 44 4.94 11.17 24.22
N LEU A 45 4.28 12.04 23.45
CA LEU A 45 4.95 13.11 22.70
C LEU A 45 5.76 14.04 23.62
N GLU A 46 5.30 14.32 24.85
CA GLU A 46 6.02 15.17 25.80
C GLU A 46 7.31 14.52 26.33
N ARG A 47 7.33 13.18 26.47
CA ARG A 47 8.47 12.42 27.01
C ARG A 47 9.44 11.87 25.97
N MET A 48 9.10 11.95 24.68
CA MET A 48 9.97 11.49 23.58
C MET A 48 11.29 12.24 23.54
N SER A 49 12.36 11.51 23.24
CA SER A 49 13.67 12.10 22.95
C SER A 49 13.63 12.98 21.70
N PRO A 50 14.58 13.93 21.52
CA PRO A 50 14.63 14.74 20.30
C PRO A 50 14.72 13.91 19.02
N SER A 51 15.40 12.76 19.03
CA SER A 51 15.50 11.87 17.87
C SER A 51 14.20 11.16 17.55
N GLU A 52 13.47 10.69 18.55
CA GLU A 52 12.15 10.09 18.39
C GLU A 52 11.11 11.15 17.91
N ARG A 53 11.22 12.38 18.43
CA ARG A 53 10.38 13.48 17.99
C ARG A 53 10.65 13.87 16.54
N HIS A 54 11.92 13.87 16.12
CA HIS A 54 12.28 14.10 14.72
C HIS A 54 11.70 13.00 13.82
N LEU A 55 11.86 11.73 14.22
CA LEU A 55 11.30 10.60 13.49
C LEU A 55 9.78 10.77 13.27
N ILE A 56 9.01 11.00 14.35
CA ILE A 56 7.54 11.11 14.22
C ILE A 56 7.14 12.33 13.39
N ASN A 57 7.81 13.46 13.49
CA ASN A 57 7.53 14.63 12.68
C ASN A 57 7.72 14.36 11.19
N ARG A 58 8.76 13.58 10.81
CA ARG A 58 8.98 13.15 9.42
C ARG A 58 7.89 12.19 8.92
N LEU A 59 7.46 11.25 9.76
CA LEU A 59 6.37 10.31 9.43
C LEU A 59 5.05 11.02 9.22
N VAL A 60 4.69 11.92 10.14
CA VAL A 60 3.45 12.69 10.05
C VAL A 60 3.43 13.54 8.77
N ALA A 61 4.57 14.16 8.42
CA ALA A 61 4.73 14.90 7.17
C ALA A 61 4.58 13.99 5.92
N PHE A 62 5.11 12.77 5.97
CA PHE A 62 4.94 11.79 4.89
C PHE A 62 3.47 11.38 4.74
N PHE A 63 2.81 10.99 5.82
CA PHE A 63 1.41 10.56 5.82
C PHE A 63 0.45 11.66 5.35
N ALA A 64 0.71 12.93 5.72
CA ALA A 64 -0.10 14.07 5.32
C ALA A 64 -0.21 14.26 3.79
N THR A 65 0.72 13.70 3.05
CA THR A 65 0.88 13.97 1.60
C THR A 65 0.80 12.70 0.74
N GLY A 66 1.13 11.54 1.29
CA GLY A 66 1.23 10.26 0.54
C GLY A 66 -0.09 9.81 -0.07
N ASP A 67 -1.14 9.67 0.72
CA ASP A 67 -2.42 9.11 0.29
C ASP A 67 -3.15 9.97 -0.75
N SER A 68 -2.93 11.29 -0.73
CA SER A 68 -3.49 12.17 -1.76
C SER A 68 -2.92 11.90 -3.15
N VAL A 69 -1.66 11.51 -3.25
CA VAL A 69 -1.01 11.11 -4.51
C VAL A 69 -1.59 9.78 -4.99
N VAL A 70 -1.78 8.84 -4.08
CA VAL A 70 -2.36 7.51 -4.33
C VAL A 70 -3.78 7.63 -4.86
N ALA A 71 -4.66 8.35 -4.16
CA ALA A 71 -6.06 8.53 -4.55
C ALA A 71 -6.23 9.14 -5.96
N ASN A 72 -5.38 10.12 -6.31
CA ASN A 72 -5.39 10.72 -7.65
C ASN A 72 -5.04 9.70 -8.74
N ASN A 73 -4.02 8.87 -8.52
CA ASN A 73 -3.62 7.86 -9.49
C ASN A 73 -4.71 6.80 -9.71
N LEU A 74 -5.38 6.36 -8.65
CA LEU A 74 -6.51 5.41 -8.73
C LEU A 74 -7.62 5.91 -9.65
N VAL A 75 -8.06 7.15 -9.45
CA VAL A 75 -9.17 7.72 -10.19
C VAL A 75 -8.80 7.97 -11.65
N LEU A 76 -7.65 8.60 -11.89
CA LEU A 76 -7.27 9.07 -13.21
C LEU A 76 -6.80 7.94 -14.12
N ASN A 77 -6.16 6.93 -13.59
CA ASN A 77 -5.48 5.91 -14.39
C ASN A 77 -6.11 4.53 -14.28
N LEU A 78 -6.24 3.96 -13.09
CA LEU A 78 -6.68 2.58 -12.96
C LEU A 78 -8.15 2.38 -13.32
N TYR A 79 -9.03 3.18 -12.76
CA TYR A 79 -10.47 3.06 -12.98
C TYR A 79 -10.87 3.21 -14.45
N LYS A 80 -10.20 4.12 -15.18
CA LYS A 80 -10.46 4.39 -16.59
C LYS A 80 -10.07 3.21 -17.49
N HIS A 81 -8.95 2.54 -17.18
CA HIS A 81 -8.34 1.58 -18.10
C HIS A 81 -8.68 0.11 -17.80
N ILE A 82 -9.24 -0.19 -16.63
CA ILE A 82 -9.64 -1.56 -16.28
C ILE A 82 -11.07 -1.83 -16.78
N ASN A 83 -11.19 -2.65 -17.82
CA ASN A 83 -12.48 -2.96 -18.46
C ASN A 83 -13.19 -4.14 -17.80
N ALA A 84 -13.41 -4.04 -16.48
CA ALA A 84 -14.14 -5.02 -15.68
C ALA A 84 -15.00 -4.32 -14.63
N PRO A 85 -16.35 -4.42 -14.68
CA PRO A 85 -17.21 -3.79 -13.69
C PRO A 85 -16.94 -4.30 -12.27
N GLU A 86 -16.58 -5.57 -12.11
CA GLU A 86 -16.22 -6.19 -10.82
C GLU A 86 -14.97 -5.51 -10.20
N ALA A 87 -13.95 -5.25 -11.02
CA ALA A 87 -12.73 -4.58 -10.57
C ALA A 87 -12.99 -3.10 -10.24
N ARG A 88 -13.84 -2.42 -11.02
CA ARG A 88 -14.22 -1.02 -10.73
C ARG A 88 -15.03 -0.88 -9.44
N MET A 89 -15.82 -1.88 -9.06
CA MET A 89 -16.47 -1.90 -7.73
C MET A 89 -15.43 -1.91 -6.62
N TYR A 90 -14.38 -2.72 -6.75
CA TYR A 90 -13.29 -2.74 -5.78
C TYR A 90 -12.53 -1.41 -5.74
N LEU A 91 -12.16 -0.85 -6.90
CA LEU A 91 -11.47 0.44 -6.97
C LEU A 91 -12.29 1.59 -6.35
N SER A 92 -13.62 1.55 -6.47
CA SER A 92 -14.50 2.52 -5.79
C SER A 92 -14.43 2.38 -4.27
N ARG A 93 -14.29 1.15 -3.75
CA ARG A 93 -14.10 0.89 -2.33
C ARG A 93 -12.71 1.35 -1.87
N GLN A 94 -11.66 1.03 -2.61
CA GLN A 94 -10.30 1.47 -2.32
C GLN A 94 -10.24 3.01 -2.26
N LEU A 95 -10.85 3.72 -3.21
CA LEU A 95 -10.90 5.18 -3.18
C LEU A 95 -11.57 5.75 -1.92
N TYR A 96 -12.60 5.07 -1.39
CA TYR A 96 -13.21 5.43 -0.11
C TYR A 96 -12.21 5.21 1.05
N GLU A 97 -11.46 4.10 1.04
CA GLU A 97 -10.46 3.79 2.06
C GLU A 97 -9.31 4.81 2.04
N GLU A 98 -8.84 5.24 0.86
CA GLU A 98 -7.84 6.32 0.74
C GLU A 98 -8.34 7.65 1.35
N ALA A 99 -9.61 8.00 1.12
CA ALA A 99 -10.19 9.20 1.74
C ALA A 99 -10.29 9.06 3.27
N LEU A 100 -10.55 7.85 3.78
CA LEU A 100 -10.56 7.56 5.21
C LEU A 100 -9.15 7.64 5.82
N HIS A 101 -8.13 7.15 5.11
CA HIS A 101 -6.72 7.28 5.51
C HIS A 101 -6.31 8.76 5.58
N VAL A 102 -6.64 9.55 4.58
CA VAL A 102 -6.42 11.02 4.62
C VAL A 102 -7.09 11.65 5.85
N GLN A 103 -8.34 11.31 6.15
CA GLN A 103 -9.03 11.79 7.35
C GLN A 103 -8.30 11.38 8.65
N PHE A 104 -7.83 10.13 8.71
CA PHE A 104 -7.06 9.64 9.86
C PHE A 104 -5.78 10.46 10.08
N TYR A 105 -5.00 10.70 9.01
CA TYR A 105 -3.76 11.48 9.11
C TYR A 105 -4.00 12.97 9.37
N LEU A 106 -5.09 13.56 8.87
CA LEU A 106 -5.50 14.92 9.25
C LEU A 106 -5.82 15.01 10.75
N THR A 107 -6.57 14.04 11.29
CA THR A 107 -6.89 13.98 12.72
C THR A 107 -5.64 13.80 13.57
N LEU A 108 -4.70 12.95 13.10
CA LEU A 108 -3.39 12.77 13.71
C LEU A 108 -2.60 14.08 13.76
N LEU A 109 -2.52 14.80 12.64
CA LEU A 109 -1.85 16.10 12.54
C LEU A 109 -2.43 17.13 13.51
N ASP A 110 -3.76 17.26 13.53
CA ASP A 110 -4.47 18.19 14.40
C ASP A 110 -4.24 17.86 15.88
N THR A 111 -4.09 16.58 16.21
CA THR A 111 -3.83 16.13 17.58
C THR A 111 -2.37 16.32 18.00
N TYR A 112 -1.42 16.00 17.11
CA TYR A 112 0.00 16.00 17.42
C TYR A 112 0.67 17.36 17.30
N ILE A 113 0.16 18.23 16.43
CA ILE A 113 0.72 19.55 16.14
C ILE A 113 -0.33 20.63 16.44
N THR A 114 -0.31 21.14 17.67
CA THR A 114 -1.25 22.18 18.12
C THR A 114 -0.91 23.58 17.57
N ASN A 115 0.34 23.82 17.18
CA ASN A 115 0.76 25.07 16.59
C ASN A 115 0.36 25.13 15.10
N GLU A 116 -0.46 26.13 14.74
CA GLU A 116 -0.99 26.28 13.37
C GLU A 116 0.12 26.49 12.32
N LYS A 117 1.18 27.23 12.68
CA LYS A 117 2.29 27.46 11.75
C LYS A 117 3.04 26.16 11.46
N GLU A 118 3.38 25.38 12.49
CA GLU A 118 4.06 24.08 12.36
C GLU A 118 3.21 23.09 11.57
N ARG A 119 1.89 23.12 11.77
CA ARG A 119 0.94 22.28 11.06
C ARG A 119 0.88 22.63 9.57
N ASN A 120 0.85 23.92 9.22
CA ASN A 120 0.91 24.38 7.84
C ASN A 120 2.27 24.02 7.17
N GLU A 121 3.37 24.07 7.92
CA GLU A 121 4.68 23.60 7.45
C GLU A 121 4.69 22.10 7.17
N ALA A 122 3.98 21.28 7.96
CA ALA A 122 3.83 19.85 7.72
C ALA A 122 3.05 19.55 6.42
N PHE A 123 2.00 20.30 6.10
CA PHE A 123 1.27 20.18 4.82
C PHE A 123 2.09 20.57 3.59
N SER A 124 3.05 21.48 3.74
CA SER A 124 3.99 21.86 2.66
C SER A 124 5.29 21.06 2.69
N ALA A 125 5.33 19.96 3.41
CA ALA A 125 6.54 19.18 3.62
C ALA A 125 7.16 18.63 2.32
N ILE A 126 6.35 18.25 1.33
CA ILE A 126 6.85 17.84 0.01
C ILE A 126 7.72 18.93 -0.64
N GLU A 127 7.37 20.20 -0.47
CA GLU A 127 8.12 21.32 -1.05
C GLU A 127 9.37 21.65 -0.24
N ASN A 128 9.33 21.41 1.09
CA ASN A 128 10.32 21.92 2.04
C ASN A 128 11.29 20.86 2.56
N ILE A 129 10.95 19.56 2.46
CA ILE A 129 11.77 18.45 2.93
C ILE A 129 12.32 17.68 1.71
N PRO A 130 13.66 17.75 1.44
CA PRO A 130 14.25 17.16 0.24
C PRO A 130 13.97 15.66 0.08
N SER A 131 13.98 14.89 1.17
CA SER A 131 13.73 13.45 1.16
C SER A 131 12.28 13.10 0.78
N LEU A 132 11.31 13.91 1.23
CA LEU A 132 9.90 13.79 0.84
C LEU A 132 9.65 14.24 -0.59
N LYS A 133 10.33 15.31 -1.02
CA LYS A 133 10.28 15.76 -2.41
C LYS A 133 10.77 14.68 -3.36
N GLN A 134 11.87 14.00 -3.03
CA GLN A 134 12.39 12.89 -3.85
C GLN A 134 11.38 11.74 -3.97
N LYS A 135 10.67 11.39 -2.89
CA LYS A 135 9.58 10.39 -2.95
C LYS A 135 8.45 10.85 -3.88
N ALA A 136 8.02 12.09 -3.78
CA ALA A 136 7.00 12.65 -4.65
C ALA A 136 7.45 12.67 -6.11
N ASP A 137 8.67 13.10 -6.39
CA ASP A 137 9.26 13.13 -7.74
C ASP A 137 9.33 11.71 -8.34
N PHE A 138 9.67 10.68 -7.53
CA PHE A 138 9.61 9.29 -7.94
C PHE A 138 8.18 8.86 -8.33
N CYS A 139 7.20 9.16 -7.50
CA CYS A 139 5.79 8.86 -7.78
C CYS A 139 5.32 9.55 -9.07
N PHE A 140 5.57 10.84 -9.22
CA PHE A 140 5.15 11.62 -10.39
C PHE A 140 5.83 11.15 -11.68
N LYS A 141 7.11 10.79 -11.65
CA LYS A 141 7.82 10.21 -12.81
C LYS A 141 7.05 9.05 -13.44
N TRP A 142 6.47 8.17 -12.62
CA TRP A 142 5.74 7.00 -13.08
C TRP A 142 4.26 7.30 -13.38
N MET A 143 3.66 8.28 -12.71
CA MET A 143 2.28 8.72 -12.95
C MET A 143 2.15 9.54 -14.22
N ASP A 144 3.04 10.49 -14.47
CA ASP A 144 3.00 11.36 -15.66
C ASP A 144 3.15 10.57 -16.93
N SER A 145 3.87 9.47 -16.93
CA SER A 145 4.04 8.59 -18.07
C SER A 145 2.72 7.97 -18.60
N ILE A 146 1.65 8.00 -17.80
CA ILE A 146 0.32 7.46 -18.14
C ILE A 146 -0.69 8.57 -18.48
N ASN A 147 -0.51 9.79 -17.99
CA ASN A 147 -1.47 10.88 -18.18
C ASN A 147 -1.76 11.17 -19.66
N ASP A 148 -0.80 10.90 -20.55
CA ASP A 148 -0.94 11.04 -22.00
C ASP A 148 -1.64 9.84 -22.67
N LEU A 149 -1.88 8.74 -21.95
CA LEU A 149 -2.54 7.54 -22.48
C LEU A 149 -4.07 7.69 -22.45
N ASN A 150 -4.66 8.01 -23.58
CA ASN A 150 -6.12 8.04 -23.69
C ASN A 150 -6.73 6.63 -23.78
N GLU A 151 -6.08 5.71 -24.50
CA GLU A 151 -6.50 4.32 -24.68
C GLU A 151 -5.30 3.37 -24.73
N LEU A 152 -5.45 2.17 -24.18
CA LEU A 152 -4.43 1.11 -24.18
C LEU A 152 -4.47 0.29 -25.48
N THR A 153 -4.20 0.94 -26.62
CA THR A 153 -4.35 0.33 -27.95
C THR A 153 -3.09 -0.38 -28.45
N THR A 154 -1.90 -0.03 -27.93
CA THR A 154 -0.63 -0.66 -28.32
C THR A 154 -0.03 -1.49 -27.20
N LYS A 155 0.92 -2.39 -27.54
CA LYS A 155 1.67 -3.16 -26.57
C LYS A 155 2.46 -2.26 -25.60
N GLU A 156 3.03 -1.19 -26.12
CA GLU A 156 3.80 -0.20 -25.34
C GLU A 156 2.90 0.51 -24.34
N HIS A 157 1.69 0.94 -24.74
CA HIS A 157 0.73 1.56 -23.83
C HIS A 157 0.30 0.61 -22.71
N ARG A 158 0.04 -0.66 -23.02
CA ARG A 158 -0.32 -1.69 -22.03
C ARG A 158 0.84 -1.99 -21.07
N ARG A 159 2.06 -2.08 -21.57
CA ARG A 159 3.27 -2.22 -20.75
C ARG A 159 3.45 -1.03 -19.82
N GLN A 160 3.29 0.18 -20.32
CA GLN A 160 3.39 1.40 -19.50
C GLN A 160 2.32 1.43 -18.40
N PHE A 161 1.09 1.03 -18.72
CA PHE A 161 0.03 0.88 -17.72
C PHE A 161 0.39 -0.14 -16.62
N VAL A 162 0.91 -1.30 -17.02
CA VAL A 162 1.34 -2.33 -16.07
C VAL A 162 2.49 -1.85 -15.20
N LEU A 163 3.48 -1.13 -15.75
CA LEU A 163 4.57 -0.53 -14.98
C LEU A 163 4.06 0.50 -13.97
N ASN A 164 3.09 1.35 -14.36
CA ASN A 164 2.46 2.28 -13.42
C ASN A 164 1.73 1.54 -12.29
N LEU A 165 0.97 0.50 -12.61
CA LEU A 165 0.28 -0.30 -11.60
C LEU A 165 1.26 -1.01 -10.65
N ILE A 166 2.41 -1.48 -11.16
CA ILE A 166 3.47 -2.08 -10.35
C ILE A 166 4.15 -1.03 -9.47
N CYS A 167 4.47 0.16 -10.00
CA CYS A 167 5.01 1.26 -9.21
C CYS A 167 4.07 1.60 -8.04
N PHE A 168 2.79 1.72 -8.33
CA PHE A 168 1.77 1.99 -7.34
C PHE A 168 1.72 0.90 -6.24
N ALA A 169 1.51 -0.37 -6.62
CA ALA A 169 1.31 -1.45 -5.68
C ALA A 169 2.59 -1.94 -4.99
N ALA A 170 3.70 -2.04 -5.72
CA ALA A 170 4.94 -2.60 -5.18
C ALA A 170 5.85 -1.54 -4.56
N CYS A 171 5.91 -0.32 -5.12
CA CYS A 171 6.81 0.72 -4.62
C CYS A 171 6.12 1.67 -3.65
N ILE A 172 4.95 2.24 -4.00
CA ILE A 172 4.28 3.22 -3.14
C ILE A 172 3.61 2.51 -1.96
N GLU A 173 2.58 1.71 -2.21
CA GLU A 173 1.88 0.97 -1.14
C GLU A 173 2.77 -0.12 -0.55
N GLY A 174 3.54 -0.84 -1.38
CA GLY A 174 4.30 -2.03 -0.99
C GLY A 174 5.66 -1.79 -0.33
N LEU A 175 6.30 -0.62 -0.53
CA LEU A 175 7.59 -0.28 0.07
C LEU A 175 7.51 0.99 0.93
N PHE A 176 7.05 2.13 0.38
CA PHE A 176 7.09 3.39 1.13
C PHE A 176 6.17 3.38 2.35
N PHE A 177 4.94 2.89 2.22
CA PHE A 177 4.04 2.76 3.37
C PHE A 177 4.51 1.68 4.33
N PHE A 178 5.03 0.56 3.85
CA PHE A 178 5.55 -0.50 4.73
C PHE A 178 6.78 -0.04 5.52
N ALA A 179 7.64 0.80 4.95
CA ALA A 179 8.71 1.45 5.71
C ALA A 179 8.16 2.37 6.79
N ALA A 180 7.16 3.20 6.45
CA ALA A 180 6.51 4.09 7.39
C ALA A 180 5.84 3.33 8.55
N PHE A 181 5.14 2.24 8.25
CA PHE A 181 4.55 1.36 9.27
C PHE A 181 5.61 0.74 10.18
N ALA A 182 6.78 0.36 9.65
CA ALA A 182 7.87 -0.17 10.46
C ALA A 182 8.35 0.84 11.51
N TYR A 183 8.43 2.13 11.20
CA TYR A 183 8.74 3.17 12.18
C TYR A 183 7.66 3.31 13.26
N VAL A 184 6.39 3.26 12.89
CA VAL A 184 5.26 3.32 13.84
C VAL A 184 5.32 2.12 14.80
N TYR A 185 5.47 0.92 14.28
CA TYR A 185 5.54 -0.29 15.10
C TYR A 185 6.82 -0.39 15.94
N PHE A 186 7.92 0.18 15.46
CA PHE A 186 9.12 0.35 16.28
C PHE A 186 8.84 1.24 17.51
N LEU A 187 8.20 2.39 17.35
CA LEU A 187 7.82 3.26 18.46
C LEU A 187 6.86 2.57 19.41
N ARG A 188 5.88 1.84 18.89
CA ARG A 188 4.98 1.01 19.70
C ARG A 188 5.73 -0.05 20.50
N SER A 189 6.74 -0.71 19.93
CA SER A 189 7.55 -1.71 20.63
C SER A 189 8.31 -1.14 21.83
N LYS A 190 8.52 0.19 21.82
CA LYS A 190 9.08 0.96 22.95
C LYS A 190 8.03 1.46 23.95
N GLY A 191 6.75 1.12 23.77
CA GLY A 191 5.64 1.59 24.59
C GLY A 191 5.24 3.03 24.32
N LEU A 192 5.43 3.50 23.07
CA LEU A 192 5.09 4.85 22.62
C LEU A 192 4.01 4.82 21.54
N LEU A 193 3.17 5.86 21.53
CA LEU A 193 2.20 6.18 20.46
C LEU A 193 1.25 5.01 20.16
N HIS A 194 0.60 4.49 21.21
CA HIS A 194 -0.34 3.38 21.07
C HIS A 194 -1.57 3.72 20.23
N GLY A 195 -2.06 4.96 20.30
CA GLY A 195 -3.18 5.44 19.48
C GLY A 195 -2.83 5.45 18.00
N LEU A 196 -1.68 6.04 17.64
CA LEU A 196 -1.17 5.99 16.26
C LEU A 196 -1.03 4.56 15.76
N ALA A 197 -0.40 3.68 16.53
CA ALA A 197 -0.20 2.30 16.14
C ALA A 197 -1.52 1.52 16.00
N SER A 198 -2.53 1.82 16.82
CA SER A 198 -3.86 1.22 16.72
C SER A 198 -4.56 1.58 15.41
N GLY A 199 -4.58 2.87 15.05
CA GLY A 199 -5.14 3.30 13.77
C GLY A 199 -4.32 2.78 12.58
N THR A 200 -2.99 2.79 12.69
CA THR A 200 -2.09 2.24 11.67
C THR A 200 -2.36 0.76 11.41
N ASN A 201 -2.83 -0.04 12.38
CA ASN A 201 -3.21 -1.44 12.13
C ASN A 201 -4.34 -1.56 11.09
N TRP A 202 -5.29 -0.63 11.09
CA TRP A 202 -6.39 -0.65 10.11
C TRP A 202 -5.92 -0.17 8.74
N VAL A 203 -5.12 0.88 8.71
CA VAL A 203 -4.49 1.35 7.45
C VAL A 203 -3.60 0.23 6.86
N PHE A 204 -2.72 -0.38 7.65
CA PHE A 204 -1.86 -1.49 7.22
C PHE A 204 -2.66 -2.66 6.61
N ARG A 205 -3.79 -3.02 7.24
CA ARG A 205 -4.70 -4.05 6.71
C ARG A 205 -5.28 -3.63 5.37
N ASP A 206 -5.78 -2.39 5.26
CA ASP A 206 -6.39 -1.89 4.04
C ASP A 206 -5.35 -1.82 2.91
N GLU A 207 -4.14 -1.29 3.15
CA GLU A 207 -3.04 -1.25 2.19
C GLU A 207 -2.60 -2.66 1.73
N SER A 208 -2.59 -3.63 2.65
CA SER A 208 -2.28 -5.02 2.30
C SER A 208 -3.31 -5.61 1.32
N VAL A 209 -4.58 -5.23 1.44
CA VAL A 209 -5.66 -5.65 0.54
C VAL A 209 -5.62 -4.89 -0.78
N HIS A 210 -5.29 -3.58 -0.77
CA HIS A 210 -5.09 -2.77 -1.97
C HIS A 210 -3.98 -3.34 -2.86
N MET A 211 -2.85 -3.63 -2.26
CA MET A 211 -1.71 -4.27 -2.91
C MET A 211 -2.08 -5.66 -3.46
N ALA A 212 -2.78 -6.48 -2.68
CA ALA A 212 -3.22 -7.80 -3.12
C ALA A 212 -4.18 -7.72 -4.33
N PHE A 213 -5.06 -6.73 -4.38
CA PHE A 213 -5.92 -6.48 -5.53
C PHE A 213 -5.11 -6.10 -6.76
N ALA A 214 -4.18 -5.16 -6.65
CA ALA A 214 -3.33 -4.74 -7.75
C ALA A 214 -2.48 -5.91 -8.29
N PHE A 215 -1.90 -6.75 -7.43
CA PHE A 215 -1.18 -7.96 -7.87
C PHE A 215 -2.11 -8.98 -8.55
N GLN A 216 -3.37 -9.08 -8.12
CA GLN A 216 -4.34 -9.94 -8.80
C GLN A 216 -4.71 -9.38 -10.19
N VAL A 217 -4.80 -8.05 -10.34
CA VAL A 217 -4.97 -7.40 -11.66
C VAL A 217 -3.77 -7.71 -12.55
N ILE A 218 -2.53 -7.51 -12.08
CA ILE A 218 -1.30 -7.80 -12.81
C ILE A 218 -1.23 -9.27 -13.23
N LYS A 219 -1.58 -10.18 -12.33
CA LYS A 219 -1.64 -11.63 -12.61
C LYS A 219 -2.65 -11.92 -13.72
N THR A 220 -3.84 -11.34 -13.66
CA THR A 220 -4.88 -11.50 -14.70
C THR A 220 -4.40 -11.00 -16.05
N VAL A 221 -3.75 -9.82 -16.07
CA VAL A 221 -3.16 -9.28 -17.32
C VAL A 221 -2.06 -10.22 -17.84
N ARG A 222 -1.22 -10.77 -16.98
CA ARG A 222 -0.18 -11.72 -17.39
C ARG A 222 -0.75 -13.01 -17.98
N GLU A 223 -1.87 -13.49 -17.45
CA GLU A 223 -2.57 -14.67 -17.97
C GLU A 223 -3.26 -14.40 -19.31
N GLU A 224 -3.82 -13.21 -19.50
CA GLU A 224 -4.52 -12.81 -20.73
C GLU A 224 -3.56 -12.33 -21.82
N GLU A 225 -2.44 -11.72 -21.46
CA GLU A 225 -1.48 -11.07 -22.37
C GLU A 225 -0.01 -11.38 -21.94
N PRO A 226 0.42 -12.65 -22.00
CA PRO A 226 1.76 -13.06 -21.53
C PRO A 226 2.90 -12.35 -22.25
N ASP A 227 2.70 -11.95 -23.51
CA ASP A 227 3.70 -11.25 -24.32
C ASP A 227 4.08 -9.85 -23.80
N LEU A 228 3.31 -9.30 -22.83
CA LEU A 228 3.68 -8.06 -22.16
C LEU A 228 4.87 -8.24 -21.20
N PHE A 229 5.09 -9.46 -20.71
CA PHE A 229 6.00 -9.78 -19.60
C PHE A 229 7.23 -10.59 -20.08
N ASP A 230 8.03 -9.98 -20.94
CA ASP A 230 9.33 -10.56 -21.35
C ASP A 230 10.47 -10.20 -20.39
N SER A 231 11.68 -10.64 -20.72
CA SER A 231 12.88 -10.39 -19.90
C SER A 231 13.21 -8.91 -19.73
N ASP A 232 12.93 -8.07 -20.74
CA ASP A 232 13.14 -6.62 -20.68
C ASP A 232 12.16 -5.97 -19.68
N MET A 233 10.88 -6.37 -19.73
CA MET A 233 9.90 -5.91 -18.77
C MET A 233 10.25 -6.30 -17.33
N ASN A 234 10.70 -7.56 -17.12
CA ASN A 234 11.11 -8.02 -15.79
C ASN A 234 12.34 -7.25 -15.28
N ALA A 235 13.31 -6.95 -16.15
CA ALA A 235 14.47 -6.14 -15.79
C ALA A 235 14.07 -4.71 -15.35
N LYS A 236 13.15 -4.07 -16.08
CA LYS A 236 12.61 -2.75 -15.71
C LYS A 236 11.86 -2.76 -14.38
N ILE A 237 11.12 -3.82 -14.07
CA ILE A 237 10.45 -3.97 -12.78
C ILE A 237 11.46 -4.06 -11.64
N VAL A 238 12.53 -4.85 -11.81
CA VAL A 238 13.60 -4.97 -10.81
C VAL A 238 14.30 -3.62 -10.61
N GLU A 239 14.66 -2.92 -11.70
CA GLU A 239 15.26 -1.58 -11.64
C GLU A 239 14.36 -0.57 -10.92
N MET A 240 13.04 -0.56 -11.20
CA MET A 240 12.08 0.31 -10.53
C MET A 240 12.03 0.05 -9.03
N ILE A 241 12.04 -1.20 -8.60
CA ILE A 241 12.00 -1.58 -7.18
C ILE A 241 13.32 -1.19 -6.49
N ASP A 242 14.45 -1.34 -7.17
CA ASP A 242 15.76 -0.92 -6.67
C ASP A 242 15.82 0.61 -6.50
N ASP A 243 15.39 1.36 -7.51
CA ASP A 243 15.25 2.82 -7.43
C ASP A 243 14.33 3.25 -6.26
N ALA A 244 13.24 2.53 -6.01
CA ALA A 244 12.34 2.80 -4.90
C ALA A 244 13.03 2.55 -3.54
N ILE A 245 13.84 1.49 -3.41
CA ILE A 245 14.62 1.24 -2.20
C ILE A 245 15.61 2.40 -1.96
N GLU A 246 16.35 2.84 -2.97
CA GLU A 246 17.31 3.94 -2.80
C GLU A 246 16.60 5.28 -2.47
N CYS A 247 15.44 5.51 -3.06
CA CYS A 247 14.59 6.65 -2.71
C CYS A 247 14.14 6.58 -1.24
N GLU A 248 13.66 5.42 -0.77
CA GLU A 248 13.27 5.21 0.62
C GLU A 248 14.46 5.32 1.57
N MET A 249 15.65 4.86 1.18
CA MET A 249 16.86 5.00 1.99
C MET A 249 17.27 6.45 2.20
N THR A 250 17.07 7.33 1.22
CA THR A 250 17.27 8.78 1.40
C THR A 250 16.34 9.33 2.50
N PHE A 251 15.09 8.89 2.52
CA PHE A 251 14.15 9.26 3.59
C PHE A 251 14.54 8.63 4.93
N ALA A 252 14.96 7.38 4.96
CA ALA A 252 15.41 6.69 6.17
C ALA A 252 16.63 7.40 6.82
N GLU A 253 17.58 7.87 6.02
CA GLU A 253 18.74 8.64 6.49
C GLU A 253 18.33 9.98 7.10
N ASP A 254 17.34 10.69 6.53
CA ASP A 254 16.77 11.90 7.12
C ASP A 254 16.04 11.59 8.44
N VAL A 255 15.14 10.63 8.43
CA VAL A 255 14.35 10.20 9.61
C VAL A 255 15.24 9.81 10.79
N LEU A 256 16.35 9.13 10.51
CA LEU A 256 17.27 8.59 11.52
C LEU A 256 18.52 9.45 11.74
N SER A 257 18.57 10.65 11.17
CA SER A 257 19.75 11.54 11.19
C SER A 257 20.23 11.92 12.59
N LEU A 258 19.33 11.97 13.57
CA LEU A 258 19.65 12.27 14.97
C LEU A 258 20.01 11.04 15.81
N GLY A 259 20.05 9.85 15.21
CA GLY A 259 20.32 8.60 15.89
C GLY A 259 19.17 8.14 16.78
N VAL A 260 18.51 7.04 16.43
CA VAL A 260 17.43 6.43 17.19
C VAL A 260 17.91 5.09 17.78
N ALA A 261 17.94 4.99 19.09
CA ALA A 261 18.46 3.79 19.76
C ALA A 261 17.63 2.55 19.42
N GLY A 262 18.26 1.55 18.79
CA GLY A 262 17.62 0.30 18.39
C GLY A 262 17.05 0.30 16.97
N LEU A 263 17.28 1.35 16.19
CA LEU A 263 16.90 1.44 14.78
C LEU A 263 18.01 2.14 13.97
N SER A 264 18.47 1.51 12.91
CA SER A 264 19.52 2.06 12.07
C SER A 264 19.14 2.07 10.58
N PRO A 265 19.73 2.97 9.76
CA PRO A 265 19.54 2.93 8.31
C PRO A 265 19.91 1.57 7.68
N ARG A 266 20.90 0.87 8.24
CA ARG A 266 21.28 -0.47 7.78
C ARG A 266 20.16 -1.49 7.99
N ASP A 267 19.53 -1.48 9.17
CA ASP A 267 18.43 -2.40 9.49
C ASP A 267 17.21 -2.10 8.61
N MET A 268 16.94 -0.81 8.35
CA MET A 268 15.88 -0.38 7.43
C MET A 268 16.16 -0.85 6.00
N ARG A 269 17.38 -0.70 5.48
CA ARG A 269 17.76 -1.21 4.15
C ARG A 269 17.52 -2.72 4.04
N GLN A 270 17.93 -3.48 5.04
CA GLN A 270 17.72 -4.93 5.04
C GLN A 270 16.23 -5.28 5.06
N TYR A 271 15.43 -4.55 5.85
CA TYR A 271 13.97 -4.72 5.87
C TYR A 271 13.34 -4.41 4.50
N LEU A 272 13.71 -3.29 3.88
CA LEU A 272 13.22 -2.92 2.55
C LEU A 272 13.57 -3.95 1.48
N GLN A 273 14.79 -4.48 1.50
CA GLN A 273 15.23 -5.54 0.61
C GLN A 273 14.43 -6.83 0.82
N PHE A 274 14.13 -7.18 2.09
CA PHE A 274 13.26 -8.31 2.40
C PHE A 274 11.86 -8.10 1.83
N VAL A 275 11.26 -6.94 2.06
CA VAL A 275 9.93 -6.58 1.54
C VAL A 275 9.93 -6.58 0.01
N ALA A 276 10.95 -6.02 -0.64
CA ALA A 276 11.09 -5.99 -2.09
C ALA A 276 11.10 -7.41 -2.70
N ASP A 277 11.81 -8.35 -2.08
CA ASP A 277 11.80 -9.75 -2.52
C ASP A 277 10.38 -10.36 -2.45
N GLN A 278 9.59 -10.04 -1.44
CA GLN A 278 8.19 -10.48 -1.36
C GLN A 278 7.34 -9.88 -2.49
N ARG A 279 7.59 -8.62 -2.88
CA ARG A 279 6.90 -7.97 -4.01
C ARG A 279 7.31 -8.59 -5.34
N LEU A 280 8.58 -8.87 -5.55
CA LEU A 280 9.08 -9.55 -6.74
C LEU A 280 8.47 -10.95 -6.88
N ILE A 281 8.42 -11.74 -5.80
CA ILE A 281 7.78 -13.07 -5.78
C ILE A 281 6.30 -12.96 -6.15
N ALA A 282 5.57 -12.01 -5.57
CA ALA A 282 4.16 -11.78 -5.89
C ALA A 282 3.94 -11.38 -7.36
N LEU A 283 4.91 -10.70 -7.97
CA LEU A 283 4.93 -10.37 -9.40
C LEU A 283 5.41 -11.54 -10.28
N GLY A 284 5.73 -12.70 -9.72
CA GLY A 284 6.25 -13.86 -10.45
C GLY A 284 7.70 -13.68 -10.96
N ILE A 285 8.47 -12.85 -10.27
CA ILE A 285 9.90 -12.60 -10.53
C ILE A 285 10.71 -13.23 -9.39
N SER A 286 11.89 -13.77 -9.71
CA SER A 286 12.76 -14.36 -8.68
C SER A 286 13.26 -13.29 -7.71
N PRO A 287 13.40 -13.62 -6.41
CA PRO A 287 13.94 -12.70 -5.41
C PRO A 287 15.39 -12.33 -5.75
N VAL A 288 15.75 -11.07 -5.53
CA VAL A 288 17.06 -10.51 -5.87
C VAL A 288 17.99 -10.45 -4.65
N TYR A 289 17.48 -10.01 -3.50
CA TYR A 289 18.31 -9.69 -2.33
C TYR A 289 18.52 -10.88 -1.40
N GLN A 290 17.54 -11.74 -1.24
CA GLN A 290 17.56 -12.99 -0.46
C GLN A 290 18.01 -12.77 1.01
N VAL A 291 17.57 -11.67 1.60
CA VAL A 291 17.85 -11.31 2.98
C VAL A 291 16.72 -11.71 3.92
N LYS A 292 17.00 -11.80 5.22
CA LYS A 292 15.99 -12.04 6.25
C LYS A 292 15.40 -10.72 6.75
N ASN A 293 14.16 -10.77 7.25
CA ASN A 293 13.56 -9.65 7.94
C ASN A 293 14.45 -9.22 9.13
N SER A 294 14.81 -7.93 9.18
CA SER A 294 15.60 -7.35 10.27
C SER A 294 14.77 -6.94 11.47
N PHE A 295 13.44 -6.87 11.32
CA PHE A 295 12.52 -6.34 12.32
C PHE A 295 11.56 -7.41 12.83
N ALA A 296 11.92 -8.05 13.96
CA ALA A 296 11.08 -9.07 14.60
C ALA A 296 9.69 -8.54 15.00
N PHE A 297 9.56 -7.24 15.30
CA PHE A 297 8.27 -6.62 15.62
C PHE A 297 7.34 -6.52 14.41
N MET A 298 7.86 -6.59 13.18
CA MET A 298 7.06 -6.64 11.95
C MET A 298 6.58 -8.04 11.62
N GLU A 299 7.29 -9.11 12.04
CA GLU A 299 6.88 -10.49 11.79
C GLU A 299 5.51 -10.81 12.39
N LEU A 300 5.18 -10.23 13.54
CA LEU A 300 3.88 -10.40 14.17
C LEU A 300 2.73 -9.75 13.37
N GLN A 301 3.01 -8.69 12.65
CA GLN A 301 2.03 -8.01 11.79
C GLN A 301 1.84 -8.77 10.47
N ASP A 302 2.94 -9.15 9.82
CA ASP A 302 2.94 -9.90 8.55
C ASP A 302 2.24 -11.26 8.70
N VAL A 303 2.46 -11.98 9.80
CA VAL A 303 1.83 -13.29 10.05
C VAL A 303 0.32 -13.15 10.27
N GLN A 304 -0.14 -12.12 10.98
CA GLN A 304 -1.57 -11.92 11.23
C GLN A 304 -2.34 -11.53 9.97
N GLU A 305 -1.75 -10.74 9.07
CA GLU A 305 -2.44 -10.20 7.89
C GLU A 305 -2.34 -11.14 6.67
N LEU A 306 -1.16 -11.67 6.37
CA LEU A 306 -0.96 -12.63 5.27
C LEU A 306 -1.65 -13.98 5.56
N THR A 307 -1.57 -14.48 6.79
CA THR A 307 -2.21 -15.73 7.19
C THR A 307 -3.74 -15.58 7.12
N ASN A 308 -4.30 -14.48 7.62
CA ASN A 308 -5.73 -14.20 7.52
C ASN A 308 -6.21 -14.09 6.07
N PHE A 309 -5.41 -13.51 5.17
CA PHE A 309 -5.74 -13.41 3.76
C PHE A 309 -5.71 -14.78 3.05
N PHE A 310 -4.69 -15.59 3.31
CA PHE A 310 -4.55 -16.92 2.69
C PHE A 310 -5.41 -18.00 3.36
N GLU A 311 -5.56 -18.02 4.67
CA GLU A 311 -6.39 -18.99 5.39
C GLU A 311 -7.89 -18.79 5.14
N ARG A 312 -8.38 -17.55 5.03
CA ARG A 312 -9.76 -17.29 4.62
C ARG A 312 -10.05 -17.80 3.20
N ARG A 313 -9.05 -17.80 2.32
CA ARG A 313 -9.16 -18.38 0.98
C ARG A 313 -9.26 -19.91 1.04
N VAL A 314 -8.48 -20.56 1.88
CA VAL A 314 -8.50 -22.03 2.06
C VAL A 314 -9.77 -22.47 2.80
N ALA A 315 -10.20 -21.77 3.83
CA ALA A 315 -11.44 -22.07 4.57
C ALA A 315 -12.69 -21.86 3.71
N ALA A 316 -12.75 -20.82 2.87
CA ALA A 316 -13.86 -20.61 1.93
C ALA A 316 -13.90 -21.68 0.84
N TYR A 317 -12.75 -22.22 0.41
CA TYR A 317 -12.66 -23.31 -0.55
C TYR A 317 -13.04 -24.67 0.08
N GLN A 318 -12.68 -24.90 1.34
CA GLN A 318 -13.03 -26.12 2.08
C GLN A 318 -14.51 -26.17 2.48
N MET A 319 -15.15 -25.06 2.80
CA MET A 319 -16.59 -25.01 3.10
C MET A 319 -17.46 -25.18 1.84
N GLY A 320 -16.89 -25.01 0.65
CA GLY A 320 -17.57 -25.29 -0.62
C GLY A 320 -17.51 -26.75 -1.07
N ILE A 321 -16.70 -27.61 -0.39
CA ILE A 321 -16.48 -29.02 -0.78
C ILE A 321 -17.07 -30.00 0.25
N SER A 322 -17.40 -29.58 1.47
CA SER A 322 -17.98 -30.44 2.49
C SER A 322 -19.40 -29.99 2.87
N GLY A 323 -20.35 -30.41 2.10
CA GLY A 323 -21.78 -30.31 2.42
C GLY A 323 -22.57 -31.21 1.51
N ASP A 324 -22.72 -32.49 1.87
CA ASP A 324 -23.82 -33.31 1.40
C ASP A 324 -25.14 -32.65 1.84
N VAL A 325 -25.81 -32.01 0.90
CA VAL A 325 -27.19 -31.56 1.11
C VAL A 325 -28.08 -32.77 0.81
N ALA A 326 -28.40 -33.54 1.83
CA ALA A 326 -29.50 -34.45 1.78
C ALA A 326 -30.80 -33.64 1.78
N PHE A 327 -31.49 -33.57 0.64
CA PHE A 327 -32.88 -33.18 0.59
C PHE A 327 -33.70 -34.32 1.17
N GLY A 328 -34.09 -34.19 2.43
CA GLY A 328 -35.16 -35.01 3.00
C GLY A 328 -36.46 -34.53 2.39
N GLU A 329 -37.11 -35.43 1.63
CA GLU A 329 -38.54 -35.37 1.36
C GLU A 329 -39.24 -35.52 2.70
N GLU A 330 -39.99 -34.50 3.14
CA GLU A 330 -41.28 -34.69 3.85
C GLU A 330 -41.89 -33.32 4.23
N PHE A 331 -43.09 -33.11 3.67
CA PHE A 331 -44.17 -32.14 3.91
C PHE A 331 -43.99 -30.72 3.37
#